data_4f50702f0ef0a1d16fa5905792752b05
#
_entry.id   4f50702f0ef0a1d16fa5905792752b05
#
_cell.length_a   1.000
_cell.length_b   1.000
_cell.length_c   1.000
_cell.angle_alpha   90.00
_cell.angle_beta   90.00
_cell.angle_gamma   90.00
#
_symmetry.space_group_name_H-M   'P 1'
#
loop_
_entity.id
_entity.type
_entity.pdbx_description
1 polymer ?
#
loop_
_entity_poly.entity_id
_entity_poly.type
_entity_poly.pdbx_seq_one_letter_code
_entity_poly.pdbx_strand_id
1 'polypeptide(L)'
;EKEIIKLQNEKLSNEVIYKNKELADVSMHLVERSDALIKVKDELQQLYKKTGGNHDVKKAIQLVNDIEKNNSNWEQFAIHFNEINNDFLKKIKLKFPGLTNTDLKLCAYLQLKLSSKEIAQLMNITVRGVEISRYRLRKKLQLPTEQTLNDFLNEIHLN
;
A
#
# COMPACT_ATOMS: atom_id res chain seq x y z
N GLU A 1 36.20 -15.48 7.32
CA GLU A 1 35.68 -14.19 6.83
C GLU A 1 34.43 -14.38 5.95
N LYS A 2 34.44 -15.28 4.94
CA LYS A 2 33.27 -15.51 4.05
C LYS A 2 32.03 -16.00 4.80
N GLU A 3 32.20 -16.81 5.82
CA GLU A 3 31.11 -17.34 6.63
C GLU A 3 30.44 -16.27 7.49
N ILE A 4 31.24 -15.35 8.06
CA ILE A 4 30.75 -14.20 8.84
C ILE A 4 29.95 -13.27 7.95
N ILE A 5 30.44 -12.97 6.75
CA ILE A 5 29.74 -12.13 5.77
C ILE A 5 28.43 -12.79 5.35
N LYS A 6 28.41 -14.10 5.12
CA LYS A 6 27.20 -14.84 4.79
C LYS A 6 26.15 -14.74 5.89
N LEU A 7 26.54 -14.98 7.13
CA LEU A 7 25.65 -14.88 8.31
C LEU A 7 25.11 -13.45 8.51
N GLN A 8 25.96 -12.44 8.30
CA GLN A 8 25.52 -11.04 8.36
C GLN A 8 24.51 -10.72 7.27
N ASN A 9 24.72 -11.19 6.04
CA ASN A 9 23.78 -11.00 4.93
C ASN A 9 22.46 -11.72 5.17
N GLU A 10 22.48 -12.93 5.70
CA GLU A 10 21.27 -13.66 6.08
C GLU A 10 20.51 -12.93 7.18
N LYS A 11 21.19 -12.40 8.19
CA LYS A 11 20.59 -11.62 9.26
C LYS A 11 19.91 -10.36 8.72
N LEU A 12 20.61 -9.60 7.87
CA LEU A 12 20.06 -8.38 7.24
C LEU A 12 18.85 -8.70 6.36
N SER A 13 18.93 -9.76 5.57
CA SER A 13 17.81 -10.20 4.74
C SER A 13 16.58 -10.55 5.57
N ASN A 14 16.76 -11.29 6.66
CA ASN A 14 15.67 -11.64 7.57
C ASN A 14 15.09 -10.41 8.26
N GLU A 15 15.91 -9.44 8.60
CA GLU A 15 15.46 -8.18 9.20
C GLU A 15 14.61 -7.37 8.21
N VAL A 16 14.98 -7.31 6.93
CA VAL A 16 14.19 -6.66 5.88
C VAL A 16 12.85 -7.37 5.68
N ILE A 17 12.85 -8.69 5.64
CA ILE A 17 11.61 -9.49 5.53
C ILE A 17 10.68 -9.20 6.72
N TYR A 18 11.21 -9.18 7.92
CA TYR A 18 10.44 -8.89 9.13
C TYR A 18 9.84 -7.48 9.10
N LYS A 19 10.63 -6.46 8.78
CA LYS A 19 10.15 -5.08 8.69
C LYS A 19 9.12 -4.88 7.59
N ASN A 20 9.28 -5.55 6.45
CA ASN A 20 8.28 -5.52 5.39
C ASN A 20 6.96 -6.16 5.81
N LYS A 21 7.01 -7.25 6.55
CA LYS A 21 5.81 -7.89 7.12
C LYS A 21 5.11 -6.98 8.12
N GLU A 22 5.87 -6.36 9.02
CA GLU A 22 5.34 -5.39 9.97
C GLU A 22 4.66 -4.21 9.27
N LEU A 23 5.28 -3.67 8.23
CA LEU A 23 4.74 -2.59 7.42
C LEU A 23 3.43 -3.00 6.72
N ALA A 24 3.37 -4.21 6.18
CA ALA A 24 2.15 -4.77 5.57
C ALA A 24 1.03 -4.92 6.62
N ASP A 25 1.33 -5.48 7.78
CA ASP A 25 0.34 -5.67 8.87
C ASP A 25 -0.22 -4.32 9.35
N VAL A 26 0.63 -3.33 9.58
CA VAL A 26 0.19 -1.98 9.96
C VAL A 26 -0.69 -1.37 8.88
N SER A 27 -0.34 -1.52 7.61
CA SER A 27 -1.13 -1.01 6.49
C SER A 27 -2.51 -1.65 6.41
N MET A 28 -2.61 -2.97 6.65
CA MET A 28 -3.90 -3.68 6.69
C MET A 28 -4.77 -3.22 7.85
N HIS A 29 -4.21 -3.04 9.05
CA HIS A 29 -4.95 -2.50 10.20
C HIS A 29 -5.47 -1.08 9.96
N LEU A 30 -4.71 -0.24 9.28
CA LEU A 30 -5.15 1.11 8.93
C LEU A 30 -6.34 1.09 7.96
N VAL A 31 -6.35 0.17 6.99
CA VAL A 31 -7.48 -0.01 6.07
C VAL A 31 -8.72 -0.52 6.81
N GLU A 32 -8.59 -1.52 7.66
CA GLU A 32 -9.69 -2.03 8.48
C GLU A 32 -10.29 -0.92 9.38
N ARG A 33 -9.44 -0.10 9.98
CA ARG A 33 -9.85 1.06 10.77
C ARG A 33 -10.59 2.09 9.92
N SER A 34 -10.09 2.38 8.73
CA SER A 34 -10.72 3.29 7.77
C SER A 34 -12.10 2.79 7.34
N ASP A 35 -12.24 1.50 7.04
CA ASP A 35 -13.52 0.88 6.69
C ASP A 35 -14.53 0.95 7.84
N ALA A 36 -14.08 0.74 9.07
CA ALA A 36 -14.92 0.88 10.26
C ALA A 36 -15.40 2.33 10.45
N LEU A 37 -14.54 3.32 10.24
CA LEU A 37 -14.88 4.74 10.30
C LEU A 37 -15.90 5.14 9.23
N ILE A 38 -15.79 4.61 8.01
CA ILE A 38 -16.77 4.83 6.94
C ILE A 38 -18.14 4.32 7.36
N LYS A 39 -18.23 3.13 7.95
CA LYS A 39 -19.50 2.56 8.45
C LYS A 39 -20.11 3.44 9.54
N VAL A 40 -19.32 3.89 10.50
CA VAL A 40 -19.76 4.81 11.56
C VAL A 40 -20.29 6.11 10.97
N LYS A 41 -19.59 6.66 9.97
CA LYS A 41 -20.00 7.88 9.28
C LYS A 41 -21.34 7.70 8.56
N ASP A 42 -21.54 6.59 7.87
CA ASP A 42 -22.78 6.28 7.16
C ASP A 42 -23.97 6.19 8.15
N GLU A 43 -23.77 5.51 9.28
CA GLU A 43 -24.78 5.44 10.37
C GLU A 43 -25.10 6.83 10.94
N LEU A 44 -24.09 7.66 11.17
CA LEU A 44 -24.28 9.04 11.66
C LEU A 44 -25.01 9.90 10.62
N GLN A 45 -24.73 9.75 9.33
CA GLN A 45 -25.43 10.48 8.27
C GLN A 45 -26.89 10.08 8.19
N GLN A 46 -27.23 8.80 8.35
CA GLN A 46 -28.60 8.34 8.41
C GLN A 46 -29.33 8.89 9.65
N LEU A 47 -28.67 8.90 10.80
CA LEU A 47 -29.21 9.46 12.02
C LEU A 47 -29.44 10.98 11.91
N TYR A 48 -28.52 11.70 11.26
CA TYR A 48 -28.66 13.13 10.98
C TYR A 48 -29.91 13.44 10.15
N LYS A 49 -30.17 12.64 9.12
CA LYS A 49 -31.38 12.76 8.31
C LYS A 49 -32.65 12.46 9.12
N LYS A 50 -32.64 11.42 9.94
CA LYS A 50 -33.80 11.02 10.77
C LYS A 50 -34.16 12.04 11.84
N THR A 51 -33.18 12.75 12.39
CA THR A 51 -33.35 13.74 13.46
C THR A 51 -33.61 15.16 12.94
N GLY A 52 -33.74 15.33 11.64
CA GLY A 52 -33.98 16.66 11.03
C GLY A 52 -32.79 17.59 11.14
N GLY A 53 -31.58 17.08 11.21
CA GLY A 53 -30.36 17.89 11.23
C GLY A 53 -29.83 18.24 12.62
N ASN A 54 -29.82 17.27 13.53
CA ASN A 54 -29.31 17.46 14.88
C ASN A 54 -27.85 17.95 14.88
N HIS A 55 -27.58 19.03 15.62
CA HIS A 55 -26.26 19.66 15.68
C HIS A 55 -25.18 18.76 16.30
N ASP A 56 -25.51 17.98 17.32
CA ASP A 56 -24.58 17.06 17.98
C ASP A 56 -24.15 15.93 17.04
N VAL A 57 -25.07 15.43 16.24
CA VAL A 57 -24.79 14.42 15.19
C VAL A 57 -23.88 15.01 14.12
N LYS A 58 -24.10 16.25 13.71
CA LYS A 58 -23.23 16.97 12.76
C LYS A 58 -21.79 17.11 13.30
N LYS A 59 -21.63 17.44 14.57
CA LYS A 59 -20.31 17.48 15.24
C LYS A 59 -19.61 16.12 15.20
N ALA A 60 -20.33 15.04 15.47
CA ALA A 60 -19.79 13.68 15.42
C ALA A 60 -19.30 13.32 14.00
N ILE A 61 -20.07 13.68 12.96
CA ILE A 61 -19.66 13.50 11.56
C ILE A 61 -18.38 14.29 11.24
N GLN A 62 -18.26 15.51 11.71
CA GLN A 62 -17.05 16.33 11.55
C GLN A 62 -15.82 15.70 12.20
N LEU A 63 -15.97 15.14 13.40
CA LEU A 63 -14.89 14.41 14.09
C LEU A 63 -14.41 13.21 13.28
N VAL A 64 -15.31 12.43 12.70
CA VAL A 64 -14.96 11.30 11.82
C VAL A 64 -14.23 11.78 10.58
N ASN A 65 -14.70 12.86 9.94
CA ASN A 65 -14.03 13.46 8.79
C ASN A 65 -12.60 13.94 9.12
N ASP A 66 -12.39 14.53 10.28
CA ASP A 66 -11.07 15.00 10.72
C ASP A 66 -10.11 13.81 10.94
N ILE A 67 -10.60 12.72 11.52
CA ILE A 67 -9.82 11.48 11.67
C ILE A 67 -9.44 10.90 10.31
N GLU A 68 -10.36 10.88 9.34
CA GLU A 68 -10.08 10.42 7.97
C GLU A 68 -9.03 11.28 7.27
N LYS A 69 -9.07 12.60 7.42
CA LYS A 69 -8.09 13.52 6.82
C LYS A 69 -6.67 13.29 7.35
N ASN A 70 -6.55 12.98 8.64
CA ASN A 70 -5.24 12.71 9.27
C ASN A 70 -4.68 11.33 8.91
N ASN A 71 -5.44 10.50 8.20
CA ASN A 71 -5.06 9.17 7.76
C ASN A 71 -4.52 9.11 6.32
N SER A 72 -3.96 10.20 5.77
CA SER A 72 -3.29 10.16 4.46
C SER A 72 -1.96 9.40 4.60
N ASN A 73 -2.06 8.08 4.59
CA ASN A 73 -0.99 7.19 5.01
C ASN A 73 -0.03 6.80 3.89
N TRP A 74 -0.37 7.10 2.62
CA TRP A 74 0.49 6.69 1.51
C TRP A 74 1.87 7.34 1.55
N GLU A 75 1.94 8.62 1.82
CA GLU A 75 3.22 9.34 1.86
C GLU A 75 4.13 8.81 2.97
N GLN A 76 3.59 8.61 4.18
CA GLN A 76 4.34 8.02 5.28
C GLN A 76 4.72 6.56 5.00
N PHE A 77 3.79 5.78 4.46
CA PHE A 77 4.09 4.41 4.02
C PHE A 77 5.24 4.39 3.02
N ALA A 78 5.21 5.25 2.01
CA ALA A 78 6.23 5.31 0.96
C ALA A 78 7.61 5.67 1.55
N ILE A 79 7.68 6.58 2.53
CA ILE A 79 8.91 6.93 3.22
C ILE A 79 9.48 5.70 3.95
N HIS A 80 8.69 5.03 4.77
CA HIS A 80 9.12 3.82 5.49
C HIS A 80 9.46 2.67 4.55
N PHE A 81 8.67 2.48 3.51
CA PHE A 81 8.93 1.47 2.49
C PHE A 81 10.27 1.70 1.80
N ASN A 82 10.58 2.92 1.40
CA ASN A 82 11.85 3.28 0.79
C ASN A 82 13.03 3.10 1.75
N GLU A 83 12.88 3.43 3.02
CA GLU A 83 13.91 3.21 4.04
C GLU A 83 14.27 1.72 4.19
N ILE A 84 13.26 0.85 4.18
CA ILE A 84 13.45 -0.61 4.31
C ILE A 84 13.95 -1.23 3.01
N ASN A 85 13.49 -0.75 1.85
CA ASN A 85 13.68 -1.35 0.54
C ASN A 85 14.62 -0.55 -0.37
N ASN A 86 15.60 0.12 0.20
CA ASN A 86 16.69 0.79 -0.54
C ASN A 86 16.19 1.74 -1.64
N ASP A 87 15.28 2.63 -1.31
CA ASP A 87 14.71 3.65 -2.22
C ASP A 87 14.03 3.07 -3.48
N PHE A 88 13.48 1.88 -3.36
CA PHE A 88 12.85 1.16 -4.49
C PHE A 88 11.85 2.00 -5.26
N LEU A 89 10.92 2.70 -4.58
CA LEU A 89 9.90 3.52 -5.26
C LEU A 89 10.51 4.71 -6.00
N LYS A 90 11.55 5.32 -5.45
CA LYS A 90 12.29 6.40 -6.12
C LYS A 90 13.01 5.88 -7.36
N LYS A 91 13.65 4.73 -7.25
CA LYS A 91 14.37 4.09 -8.37
C LYS A 91 13.44 3.76 -9.53
N ILE A 92 12.31 3.12 -9.24
CA ILE A 92 11.36 2.73 -10.29
C ILE A 92 10.70 3.96 -10.94
N LYS A 93 10.40 5.00 -10.16
CA LYS A 93 9.85 6.26 -10.70
C LYS A 93 10.82 6.99 -11.60
N LEU A 94 12.11 7.00 -11.25
CA LEU A 94 13.16 7.59 -12.09
C LEU A 94 13.32 6.83 -13.42
N LYS A 95 13.26 5.51 -13.36
CA LYS A 95 13.39 4.65 -14.53
C LYS A 95 12.16 4.69 -15.44
N PHE A 96 10.98 4.85 -14.84
CA PHE A 96 9.68 4.90 -15.53
C PHE A 96 8.87 6.11 -15.08
N PRO A 97 9.18 7.31 -15.58
CA PRO A 97 8.52 8.55 -15.13
C PRO A 97 7.01 8.58 -15.37
N GLY A 98 6.50 7.76 -16.30
CA GLY A 98 5.07 7.66 -16.61
C GLY A 98 4.23 6.90 -15.58
N LEU A 99 4.84 6.30 -14.55
CA LEU A 99 4.10 5.60 -13.50
C LEU A 99 3.33 6.59 -12.63
N THR A 100 2.06 6.30 -12.40
CA THR A 100 1.20 7.06 -11.50
C THR A 100 1.42 6.64 -10.04
N ASN A 101 0.86 7.41 -9.08
CA ASN A 101 0.87 7.00 -7.68
C ASN A 101 0.17 5.67 -7.45
N THR A 102 -0.89 5.38 -8.19
CA THR A 102 -1.59 4.09 -8.16
C THR A 102 -0.68 2.94 -8.63
N ASP A 103 0.08 3.17 -9.69
CA ASP A 103 1.07 2.20 -10.19
C ASP A 103 2.17 1.95 -9.14
N LEU A 104 2.65 2.99 -8.48
CA LEU A 104 3.67 2.90 -7.43
C LEU A 104 3.16 2.14 -6.20
N LYS A 105 1.91 2.36 -5.80
CA LYS A 105 1.25 1.58 -4.73
C LYS A 105 1.24 0.10 -5.08
N LEU A 106 0.81 -0.23 -6.29
CA LEU A 106 0.80 -1.62 -6.75
C LEU A 106 2.19 -2.25 -6.72
N CYS A 107 3.20 -1.53 -7.19
CA CYS A 107 4.60 -1.99 -7.16
C CYS A 107 5.06 -2.28 -5.72
N ALA A 108 4.77 -1.38 -4.77
CA ALA A 108 5.13 -1.55 -3.38
C ALA A 108 4.45 -2.78 -2.76
N TYR A 109 3.14 -2.94 -2.97
CA TYR A 109 2.39 -4.07 -2.41
C TYR A 109 2.81 -5.41 -3.02
N LEU A 110 3.14 -5.43 -4.31
CA LEU A 110 3.72 -6.62 -4.95
C LEU A 110 5.10 -6.95 -4.36
N GLN A 111 5.92 -5.96 -4.10
CA GLN A 111 7.23 -6.15 -3.46
C GLN A 111 7.11 -6.68 -2.03
N LEU A 112 6.06 -6.31 -1.30
CA LEU A 112 5.72 -6.87 0.01
C LEU A 112 5.17 -8.29 -0.05
N LYS A 113 5.02 -8.88 -1.25
CA LYS A 113 4.47 -10.22 -1.47
C LYS A 113 3.01 -10.38 -0.99
N LEU A 114 2.24 -9.31 -1.05
CA LEU A 114 0.83 -9.35 -0.69
C LEU A 114 0.01 -10.11 -1.75
N SER A 115 -1.03 -10.79 -1.28
CA SER A 115 -1.99 -11.47 -2.15
C SER A 115 -2.87 -10.46 -2.91
N SER A 116 -3.49 -10.90 -4.00
CA SER A 116 -4.44 -10.07 -4.74
C SER A 116 -5.61 -9.59 -3.88
N LYS A 117 -6.06 -10.37 -2.90
CA LYS A 117 -7.10 -9.96 -1.94
C LYS A 117 -6.63 -8.83 -1.04
N GLU A 118 -5.44 -8.95 -0.47
CA GLU A 118 -4.85 -7.91 0.39
C GLU A 118 -4.61 -6.62 -0.38
N ILE A 119 -4.08 -6.71 -1.60
CA ILE A 119 -3.89 -5.55 -2.48
C ILE A 119 -5.23 -4.89 -2.82
N ALA A 120 -6.25 -5.69 -3.12
CA ALA A 120 -7.59 -5.18 -3.39
C ALA A 120 -8.15 -4.38 -2.21
N GLN A 121 -7.97 -4.86 -0.98
CA GLN A 121 -8.37 -4.13 0.23
C GLN A 121 -7.57 -2.82 0.40
N LEU A 122 -6.24 -2.87 0.27
CA LEU A 122 -5.38 -1.70 0.42
C LEU A 122 -5.63 -0.62 -0.62
N MET A 123 -5.97 -1.01 -1.84
CA MET A 123 -6.26 -0.08 -2.94
C MET A 123 -7.74 0.28 -3.07
N ASN A 124 -8.60 -0.33 -2.25
CA ASN A 124 -10.06 -0.17 -2.30
C ASN A 124 -10.64 -0.44 -3.70
N ILE A 125 -10.24 -1.54 -4.29
CA ILE A 125 -10.71 -2.04 -5.59
C ILE A 125 -11.05 -3.53 -5.49
N THR A 126 -11.66 -4.07 -6.54
CA THR A 126 -11.93 -5.52 -6.62
C THR A 126 -10.66 -6.31 -6.93
N VAL A 127 -10.67 -7.62 -6.63
CA VAL A 127 -9.57 -8.53 -7.03
C VAL A 127 -9.37 -8.50 -8.55
N ARG A 128 -10.45 -8.45 -9.33
CA ARG A 128 -10.37 -8.28 -10.78
C ARG A 128 -9.72 -6.95 -11.17
N GLY A 129 -10.01 -5.88 -10.42
CA GLY A 129 -9.34 -4.57 -10.58
C GLY A 129 -7.84 -4.66 -10.37
N VAL A 130 -7.38 -5.45 -9.42
CA VAL A 130 -5.96 -5.72 -9.21
C VAL A 130 -5.34 -6.42 -10.42
N GLU A 131 -5.99 -7.43 -10.96
CA GLU A 131 -5.50 -8.16 -12.14
C GLU A 131 -5.40 -7.23 -13.38
N ILE A 132 -6.40 -6.39 -13.60
CA ILE A 132 -6.38 -5.37 -14.67
C ILE A 132 -5.22 -4.38 -14.45
N SER A 133 -5.02 -3.94 -13.23
CA SER A 133 -3.94 -3.02 -12.87
C SER A 133 -2.56 -3.65 -13.09
N ARG A 134 -2.39 -4.93 -12.76
CA ARG A 134 -1.16 -5.69 -13.06
C ARG A 134 -0.89 -5.74 -14.57
N TYR A 135 -1.90 -6.04 -15.36
CA TYR A 135 -1.79 -6.09 -16.82
C TYR A 135 -1.34 -4.74 -17.39
N ARG A 136 -1.97 -3.65 -16.94
CA ARG A 136 -1.60 -2.29 -17.38
C ARG A 136 -0.19 -1.91 -16.94
N LEU A 137 0.19 -2.27 -15.72
CA LEU A 137 1.53 -2.02 -15.19
C LEU A 137 2.58 -2.75 -16.03
N ARG A 138 2.37 -4.02 -16.37
CA ARG A 138 3.26 -4.77 -17.27
C ARG A 138 3.50 -4.06 -18.60
N LYS A 139 2.46 -3.49 -19.19
CA LYS A 139 2.55 -2.70 -20.43
C LYS A 139 3.36 -1.42 -20.25
N LYS A 140 3.12 -0.70 -19.18
CA LYS A 140 3.89 0.52 -18.87
C LYS A 140 5.37 0.24 -18.65
N LEU A 141 5.71 -0.89 -18.04
CA LEU A 141 7.06 -1.34 -17.81
C LEU A 141 7.69 -2.04 -19.04
N GLN A 142 6.93 -2.24 -20.10
CA GLN A 142 7.37 -2.88 -21.35
C GLN A 142 7.98 -4.27 -21.11
N LEU A 143 7.35 -5.07 -20.23
CA LEU A 143 7.86 -6.40 -19.90
C LEU A 143 7.58 -7.41 -21.03
N PRO A 144 8.58 -8.27 -21.39
CA PRO A 144 8.33 -9.39 -22.26
C PRO A 144 7.42 -10.43 -21.61
N THR A 145 6.76 -11.26 -22.42
CA THR A 145 5.79 -12.27 -21.95
C THR A 145 6.41 -13.28 -20.98
N GLU A 146 7.68 -13.59 -21.13
CA GLU A 146 8.41 -14.56 -20.31
C GLU A 146 8.80 -14.04 -18.93
N GLN A 147 8.91 -12.73 -18.75
CA GLN A 147 9.30 -12.12 -17.49
C GLN A 147 8.10 -11.86 -16.60
N THR A 148 8.11 -12.37 -15.36
CA THR A 148 7.07 -12.05 -14.40
C THR A 148 7.26 -10.65 -13.83
N LEU A 149 6.17 -10.03 -13.40
CA LEU A 149 6.21 -8.72 -12.78
C LEU A 149 7.02 -8.74 -11.47
N ASN A 150 6.87 -9.79 -10.68
CA ASN A 150 7.64 -9.95 -9.44
C ASN A 150 9.15 -10.07 -9.69
N ASP A 151 9.56 -10.85 -10.67
CA ASP A 151 10.98 -11.00 -11.01
C ASP A 151 11.59 -9.67 -11.47
N PHE A 152 10.86 -8.92 -12.28
CA PHE A 152 11.30 -7.59 -12.73
C PHE A 152 11.45 -6.60 -11.57
N LEU A 153 10.48 -6.56 -10.64
CA LEU A 153 10.54 -5.69 -9.48
C LEU A 153 11.68 -6.08 -8.53
N ASN A 154 11.96 -7.37 -8.39
CA ASN A 154 13.13 -7.84 -7.63
C ASN A 154 14.45 -7.40 -8.27
N GLU A 155 14.58 -7.43 -9.57
CA GLU A 155 15.77 -6.93 -10.27
C GLU A 155 16.02 -5.43 -10.01
N ILE A 156 14.98 -4.61 -10.02
CA ILE A 156 15.07 -3.18 -9.68
C ILE A 156 15.48 -3.00 -8.22
N HIS A 157 14.94 -3.80 -7.32
CA HIS A 157 15.28 -3.74 -5.90
C HIS A 157 16.76 -4.02 -5.63
N LEU A 158 17.34 -4.98 -6.35
CA LEU A 158 18.74 -5.37 -6.22
C LEU A 158 19.73 -4.36 -6.83
N ASN A 159 19.28 -3.61 -7.81
CA ASN A 159 20.10 -2.61 -8.51
C ASN A 159 19.90 -1.20 -7.93
#